data_023817577165aa854e0cd8823435f890
#
_entry.id   023817577165aa854e0cd8823435f890
#
_cell.length_a   1.000
_cell.length_b   1.000
_cell.length_c   1.000
_cell.angle_alpha   90.00
_cell.angle_beta   90.00
_cell.angle_gamma   90.00
#
_symmetry.space_group_name_H-M   'P 1'
#
loop_
_entity.id
_entity.type
_entity.pdbx_description
1 polymer ?
#
loop_
_entity_poly.entity_id
_entity_poly.type
_entity_poly.pdbx_seq_one_letter_code
_entity_poly.pdbx_strand_id
1 'polypeptide(L)' 'DIALEIAKNLLEMGMSIDNIMKATGLSLEEIAKL' A
#
# COMPACT_ATOMS: atom_id res chain seq x y z
N ASP A 1 -6.11 -5.41 -9.28
CA ASP A 1 -6.68 -4.27 -8.53
C ASP A 1 -5.71 -3.11 -8.57
N ILE A 2 -6.20 -1.95 -9.01
CA ILE A 2 -5.36 -0.76 -9.17
C ILE A 2 -4.78 -0.28 -7.84
N ALA A 3 -5.58 -0.35 -6.77
CA ALA A 3 -5.12 0.11 -5.47
C ALA A 3 -3.96 -0.73 -4.95
N LEU A 4 -3.99 -2.04 -5.21
CA LEU A 4 -2.90 -2.92 -4.80
C LEU A 4 -1.62 -2.62 -5.58
N GLU A 5 -1.74 -2.32 -6.86
CA GLU A 5 -0.57 -1.96 -7.66
C GLU A 5 0.05 -0.65 -7.17
N ILE A 6 -0.79 0.33 -6.88
CA ILE A 6 -0.31 1.60 -6.35
C ILE A 6 0.39 1.40 -5.01
N ALA A 7 -0.22 0.60 -4.12
CA ALA A 7 0.37 0.32 -2.82
C ALA A 7 1.75 -0.33 -2.96
N LYS A 8 1.88 -1.27 -3.89
CA LYS A 8 3.16 -1.92 -4.13
C LYS A 8 4.21 -0.91 -4.58
N ASN A 9 3.83 -0.02 -5.50
CA ASN A 9 4.74 1.01 -5.98
C ASN A 9 5.17 1.94 -4.85
N LEU A 10 4.25 2.30 -3.97
CA LEU A 10 4.55 3.18 -2.86
C LEU A 10 5.49 2.52 -1.86
N LEU A 11 5.33 1.21 -1.64
CA LEU A 11 6.26 0.47 -0.80
C LEU A 11 7.67 0.50 -1.39
N GLU A 12 7.78 0.30 -2.69
CA GLU A 12 9.08 0.33 -3.37
C GLU A 12 9.74 1.70 -3.28
N MET A 13 8.95 2.74 -3.15
CA MET A 13 9.46 4.10 -2.98
C MET A 13 9.89 4.39 -1.54
N GLY A 14 9.66 3.46 -0.63
CA GLY A 14 10.04 3.63 0.77
C GLY A 14 9.01 4.31 1.64
N MET A 15 7.78 4.44 1.15
CA MET A 15 6.71 5.04 1.94
C MET A 15 6.31 4.11 3.09
N SER A 16 5.96 4.69 4.24
CA SER A 16 5.53 3.90 5.39
C SER A 16 4.18 3.23 5.12
N ILE A 17 3.96 2.09 5.77
CA ILE A 17 2.70 1.35 5.61
C ILE A 17 1.51 2.21 6.04
N ASP A 18 1.65 2.96 7.13
CA ASP A 18 0.57 3.84 7.59
C ASP A 18 0.16 4.83 6.51
N ASN A 19 1.14 5.44 5.86
CA ASN A 19 0.86 6.39 4.79
C ASN A 19 0.24 5.71 3.58
N ILE A 20 0.69 4.50 3.27
CA ILE A 20 0.12 3.75 2.14
C ILE A 20 -1.34 3.42 2.42
N MET A 21 -1.67 3.02 3.64
CA MET A 21 -3.04 2.74 4.02
C MET A 21 -3.93 3.96 3.85
N LYS A 22 -3.44 5.12 4.23
CA LYS A 22 -4.19 6.36 4.09
C LYS A 22 -4.37 6.76 2.63
N ALA A 23 -3.34 6.53 1.84
CA ALA A 23 -3.37 6.92 0.42
C ALA A 23 -4.26 6.01 -0.41
N THR A 24 -4.27 4.72 -0.09
CA THR A 24 -4.95 3.71 -0.92
C THR A 24 -6.28 3.23 -0.35
N GLY A 25 -6.48 3.40 0.96
CA GLY A 25 -7.65 2.86 1.63
C GLY A 25 -7.58 1.36 1.89
N LEU A 26 -6.43 0.75 1.65
CA LEU A 26 -6.26 -0.68 1.88
C LEU A 26 -6.02 -0.97 3.35
N SER A 27 -6.36 -2.20 3.76
CA SER A 27 -6.09 -2.65 5.13
C SER A 27 -4.63 -3.09 5.25
N LEU A 28 -4.16 -3.19 6.51
CA LEU A 28 -2.83 -3.68 6.77
C LEU A 28 -2.65 -5.10 6.20
N GLU A 29 -3.66 -5.93 6.32
CA GLU A 29 -3.59 -7.30 5.83
C GLU A 29 -3.39 -7.34 4.31
N GLU A 30 -4.07 -6.47 3.60
CA GLU A 30 -3.95 -6.41 2.15
C GLU A 30 -2.55 -5.97 1.74
N ILE A 31 -2.01 -4.97 2.42
CA ILE A 31 -0.67 -4.48 2.13
C ILE A 31 0.38 -5.53 2.46
N ALA A 32 0.20 -6.26 3.56
CA ALA A 32 1.15 -7.28 3.97
C ALA A 32 1.26 -8.44 2.99
N LYS A 33 0.27 -8.62 2.14
CA LYS A 33 0.27 -9.69 1.14
C LYS A 33 0.92 -9.31 -0.18
N LEU A 34 1.34 -8.08 -0.31
CA LEU A 34 1.96 -7.61 -1.56
C LEU A 34 3.33 -8.22 -1.83
#